data_b327cf70fd9cf653ca31baca96ee7a97
#
_entry.id   b327cf70fd9cf653ca31baca96ee7a97
#
_cell.length_a   1.000
_cell.length_b   1.000
_cell.length_c   1.000
_cell.angle_alpha   90.00
_cell.angle_beta   90.00
_cell.angle_gamma   90.00
#
_symmetry.space_group_name_H-M   'P 1'
#
loop_
_entity.id
_entity.type
_entity.pdbx_description
1 polymer ?
#
loop_
_entity_poly.entity_id
_entity_poly.type
_entity_poly.pdbx_seq_one_letter_code
_entity_poly.pdbx_strand_id
1 'polypeptide(L)'
;MLGMIIGVAAVITLMSVGIGAQATITSQIESMGTNLLFITPGSTQQGGVRTSQGSAPSLTLEDAEAIADPINIPEVAMVAPELNSFGQVVAGPQNVNTRILGVTPQYQDVRNFHVAAGDFISQQNVDARSLVAVLGSNVANELFGGED
;
A
#
# COMPACT_ATOMS: atom_id res chain seq x y z
N MET A 1 23.63 -5.74 -48.56
CA MET A 1 23.47 -4.48 -47.80
C MET A 1 22.16 -4.47 -47.02
N LEU A 2 20.98 -4.70 -47.65
CA LEU A 2 19.66 -4.62 -46.96
C LEU A 2 19.56 -5.60 -45.76
N GLY A 3 20.02 -6.83 -45.88
CA GLY A 3 19.94 -7.81 -44.78
C GLY A 3 20.77 -7.44 -43.54
N MET A 4 21.92 -6.77 -43.74
CA MET A 4 22.74 -6.28 -42.62
C MET A 4 22.04 -5.16 -41.88
N ILE A 5 21.38 -4.24 -42.58
CA ILE A 5 20.62 -3.12 -41.97
C ILE A 5 19.45 -3.67 -41.16
N ILE A 6 18.70 -4.62 -41.71
CA ILE A 6 17.58 -5.26 -41.01
C ILE A 6 18.08 -6.02 -39.76
N GLY A 7 19.19 -6.74 -39.86
CA GLY A 7 19.77 -7.48 -38.73
C GLY A 7 20.18 -6.54 -37.58
N VAL A 8 20.87 -5.43 -37.88
CA VAL A 8 21.28 -4.43 -36.87
C VAL A 8 20.06 -3.73 -36.29
N ALA A 9 19.09 -3.34 -37.11
CA ALA A 9 17.86 -2.70 -36.65
C ALA A 9 17.06 -3.61 -35.70
N ALA A 10 16.95 -4.90 -35.99
CA ALA A 10 16.27 -5.87 -35.13
C ALA A 10 16.96 -6.01 -33.76
N VAL A 11 18.28 -6.06 -33.71
CA VAL A 11 19.03 -6.15 -32.45
C VAL A 11 18.85 -4.88 -31.61
N ILE A 12 18.96 -3.70 -32.25
CA ILE A 12 18.76 -2.43 -31.54
C ILE A 12 17.33 -2.33 -30.96
N THR A 13 16.33 -2.74 -31.74
CA THR A 13 14.93 -2.72 -31.28
C THR A 13 14.73 -3.66 -30.09
N LEU A 14 15.27 -4.88 -30.13
CA LEU A 14 15.18 -5.83 -29.02
C LEU A 14 15.88 -5.28 -27.76
N MET A 15 17.07 -4.72 -27.90
CA MET A 15 17.78 -4.09 -26.79
C MET A 15 17.01 -2.92 -26.19
N SER A 16 16.43 -2.06 -27.02
CA SER A 16 15.65 -0.90 -26.57
C SER A 16 14.41 -1.31 -25.77
N VAL A 17 13.69 -2.35 -26.25
CA VAL A 17 12.54 -2.92 -25.53
C VAL A 17 12.98 -3.52 -24.19
N GLY A 18 14.11 -4.26 -24.18
CA GLY A 18 14.64 -4.85 -22.95
C GLY A 18 15.02 -3.82 -21.89
N ILE A 19 15.72 -2.75 -22.29
CA ILE A 19 16.09 -1.65 -21.37
C ILE A 19 14.85 -0.92 -20.87
N GLY A 20 13.87 -0.65 -21.74
CA GLY A 20 12.61 0.00 -21.36
C GLY A 20 11.80 -0.84 -20.37
N ALA A 21 11.71 -2.14 -20.58
CA ALA A 21 11.02 -3.05 -19.66
C ALA A 21 11.73 -3.10 -18.30
N GLN A 22 13.07 -3.19 -18.29
CA GLN A 22 13.86 -3.17 -17.06
C GLN A 22 13.66 -1.87 -16.28
N ALA A 23 13.71 -0.73 -16.93
CA ALA A 23 13.49 0.56 -16.30
C ALA A 23 12.11 0.67 -15.66
N THR A 24 11.07 0.17 -16.34
CA THR A 24 9.70 0.15 -15.81
C THR A 24 9.58 -0.73 -14.57
N ILE A 25 10.16 -1.92 -14.59
CA ILE A 25 10.15 -2.85 -13.43
C ILE A 25 10.91 -2.24 -12.26
N THR A 26 12.09 -1.66 -12.49
CA THR A 26 12.89 -1.03 -11.44
C THR A 26 12.13 0.15 -10.82
N SER A 27 11.52 1.00 -11.63
CA SER A 27 10.70 2.12 -11.16
C SER A 27 9.49 1.66 -10.32
N GLN A 28 8.83 0.56 -10.70
CA GLN A 28 7.73 -0.01 -9.92
C GLN A 28 8.21 -0.56 -8.56
N ILE A 29 9.37 -1.20 -8.52
CA ILE A 29 9.96 -1.70 -7.26
C ILE A 29 10.37 -0.53 -6.37
N GLU A 30 11.01 0.49 -6.92
CA GLU A 30 11.41 1.69 -6.18
C GLU A 30 10.20 2.46 -5.63
N SER A 31 9.10 2.52 -6.38
CA SER A 31 7.87 3.19 -5.94
C SER A 31 7.16 2.48 -4.79
N MET A 32 7.35 1.17 -4.63
CA MET A 32 6.81 0.41 -3.48
C MET A 32 7.59 0.65 -2.18
N GLY A 33 8.72 1.35 -2.23
CA GLY A 33 9.65 1.57 -1.13
C GLY A 33 10.72 0.48 -1.04
N THR A 34 11.96 0.90 -0.89
CA THR A 34 13.09 0.02 -0.57
C THR A 34 13.13 -0.22 0.95
N ASN A 35 13.45 -1.44 1.36
CA ASN A 35 13.59 -1.83 2.78
C ASN A 35 12.26 -1.93 3.56
N LEU A 36 11.14 -2.23 2.90
CA LEU A 36 9.89 -2.54 3.58
C LEU A 36 9.81 -4.02 3.96
N LEU A 37 9.50 -4.27 5.23
CA LEU A 37 9.18 -5.59 5.74
C LEU A 37 7.69 -5.65 6.10
N PHE A 38 6.99 -6.65 5.54
CA PHE A 38 5.59 -6.89 5.85
C PHE A 38 5.47 -7.99 6.89
N ILE A 39 4.89 -7.66 8.04
CA ILE A 39 4.58 -8.62 9.10
C ILE A 39 3.08 -8.89 9.04
N THR A 40 2.74 -10.13 8.71
CA THR A 40 1.34 -10.57 8.63
C THR A 40 1.05 -11.63 9.68
N PRO A 41 -0.15 -11.61 10.28
CA PRO A 41 -0.53 -12.65 11.23
C PRO A 41 -0.50 -14.02 10.56
N GLY A 42 -0.16 -15.04 11.33
CA GLY A 42 -0.15 -16.43 10.88
C GLY A 42 -1.54 -16.92 10.48
N SER A 43 -1.62 -18.15 9.98
CA SER A 43 -2.87 -18.85 9.77
C SER A 43 -3.22 -19.70 10.99
N THR A 44 -4.48 -19.70 11.41
CA THR A 44 -4.96 -20.67 12.41
C THR A 44 -5.29 -21.99 11.73
N GLN A 45 -4.94 -23.09 12.39
CA GLN A 45 -5.34 -24.43 11.97
C GLN A 45 -6.45 -24.90 12.92
N GLN A 46 -7.69 -24.94 12.43
CA GLN A 46 -8.83 -25.43 13.20
C GLN A 46 -9.41 -26.65 12.49
N GLY A 47 -9.44 -27.77 13.19
CA GLY A 47 -9.99 -29.01 12.64
C GLY A 47 -9.27 -29.61 11.43
N GLY A 48 -7.95 -29.38 11.30
CA GLY A 48 -7.16 -29.91 10.18
C GLY A 48 -7.21 -29.06 8.88
N VAL A 49 -8.03 -28.03 8.84
CA VAL A 49 -8.11 -27.09 7.70
C VAL A 49 -7.31 -25.82 8.07
N ARG A 50 -6.33 -25.49 7.22
CA ARG A 50 -5.62 -24.21 7.33
C ARG A 50 -6.50 -23.10 6.78
N THR A 51 -6.77 -22.11 7.62
CA THR A 51 -7.38 -20.84 7.17
C THR A 51 -6.36 -20.00 6.40
N SER A 52 -6.84 -19.05 5.63
CA SER A 52 -5.98 -18.13 4.86
C SER A 52 -4.97 -17.43 5.76
N GLN A 53 -3.77 -17.19 5.26
CA GLN A 53 -2.76 -16.39 5.93
C GLN A 53 -3.33 -14.99 6.21
N GLY A 54 -3.16 -14.50 7.46
CA GLY A 54 -3.76 -13.23 7.88
C GLY A 54 -5.14 -13.35 8.57
N SER A 55 -5.70 -14.56 8.70
CA SER A 55 -7.02 -14.76 9.34
C SER A 55 -6.97 -14.90 10.87
N ALA A 56 -5.79 -15.06 11.46
CA ALA A 56 -5.63 -15.04 12.91
C ALA A 56 -5.45 -13.59 13.40
N PRO A 57 -6.30 -13.06 14.28
CA PRO A 57 -6.08 -11.75 14.88
C PRO A 57 -5.03 -11.89 16.01
N SER A 58 -3.79 -12.21 15.63
CA SER A 58 -2.70 -12.47 16.57
C SER A 58 -1.73 -11.30 16.72
N LEU A 59 -1.78 -10.31 15.84
CA LEU A 59 -1.00 -9.08 15.95
C LEU A 59 -1.84 -8.00 16.64
N THR A 60 -1.25 -7.35 17.62
CA THR A 60 -1.87 -6.25 18.38
C THR A 60 -1.13 -4.93 18.10
N LEU A 61 -1.72 -3.82 18.52
CA LEU A 61 -1.06 -2.53 18.45
C LEU A 61 0.18 -2.50 19.36
N GLU A 62 0.13 -3.18 20.49
CA GLU A 62 1.25 -3.30 21.45
C GLU A 62 2.45 -4.01 20.83
N ASP A 63 2.21 -5.01 19.96
CA ASP A 63 3.29 -5.66 19.20
C ASP A 63 3.94 -4.68 18.21
N ALA A 64 3.14 -3.83 17.57
CA ALA A 64 3.67 -2.81 16.67
C ALA A 64 4.50 -1.75 17.43
N GLU A 65 4.06 -1.34 18.62
CA GLU A 65 4.80 -0.43 19.49
C GLU A 65 6.11 -1.07 19.99
N ALA A 66 6.09 -2.35 20.34
CA ALA A 66 7.28 -3.08 20.73
C ALA A 66 8.33 -3.21 19.61
N ILE A 67 7.87 -3.32 18.36
CA ILE A 67 8.74 -3.32 17.17
C ILE A 67 9.28 -1.91 16.88
N ALA A 68 8.49 -0.87 17.15
CA ALA A 68 8.88 0.51 16.96
C ALA A 68 9.87 1.03 18.01
N ASP A 69 10.03 0.31 19.12
CA ASP A 69 10.95 0.70 20.20
C ASP A 69 12.41 0.49 19.77
N PRO A 70 13.22 1.55 19.69
CA PRO A 70 14.64 1.46 19.30
C PRO A 70 15.49 0.62 20.25
N ILE A 71 15.04 0.41 21.49
CA ILE A 71 15.73 -0.45 22.47
C ILE A 71 15.60 -1.91 22.06
N ASN A 72 14.45 -2.30 21.53
CA ASN A 72 14.20 -3.67 21.11
C ASN A 72 14.78 -3.95 19.71
N ILE A 73 14.56 -3.04 18.74
CA ILE A 73 14.99 -3.24 17.35
C ILE A 73 15.53 -1.92 16.79
N PRO A 74 16.82 -1.62 16.98
CA PRO A 74 17.42 -0.34 16.55
C PRO A 74 17.48 -0.17 15.03
N GLU A 75 17.33 -1.23 14.23
CA GLU A 75 17.37 -1.18 12.78
C GLU A 75 16.04 -0.76 12.16
N VAL A 76 14.96 -0.71 12.93
CA VAL A 76 13.64 -0.28 12.45
C VAL A 76 13.52 1.24 12.49
N ALA A 77 13.37 1.86 11.34
CA ALA A 77 13.22 3.30 11.24
C ALA A 77 11.80 3.77 11.58
N MET A 78 10.79 3.07 11.07
CA MET A 78 9.36 3.40 11.27
C MET A 78 8.50 2.15 11.19
N VAL A 79 7.39 2.16 11.92
CA VAL A 79 6.36 1.11 11.87
C VAL A 79 5.01 1.75 11.55
N ALA A 80 4.28 1.14 10.63
CA ALA A 80 2.94 1.57 10.25
C ALA A 80 1.97 0.39 10.40
N PRO A 81 1.32 0.24 11.55
CA PRO A 81 0.26 -0.76 11.70
C PRO A 81 -0.91 -0.44 10.77
N GLU A 82 -1.43 -1.49 10.12
CA GLU A 82 -2.62 -1.38 9.27
C GLU A 82 -3.66 -2.44 9.63
N LEU A 83 -4.92 -2.04 9.66
CA LEU A 83 -6.06 -2.92 9.77
C LEU A 83 -6.85 -2.88 8.48
N ASN A 84 -6.98 -4.04 7.84
CA ASN A 84 -7.68 -4.16 6.56
C ASN A 84 -9.08 -4.72 6.77
N SER A 85 -10.07 -4.05 6.21
CA SER A 85 -11.48 -4.48 6.20
C SER A 85 -12.10 -4.18 4.84
N PHE A 86 -13.20 -4.86 4.54
CA PHE A 86 -14.05 -4.56 3.39
C PHE A 86 -15.39 -4.05 3.88
N GLY A 87 -15.89 -3.02 3.24
CA GLY A 87 -17.16 -2.41 3.62
C GLY A 87 -17.76 -1.57 2.51
N GLN A 88 -19.04 -1.28 2.66
CA GLN A 88 -19.76 -0.38 1.79
C GLN A 88 -19.64 1.04 2.34
N VAL A 89 -19.10 1.92 1.53
CA VAL A 89 -19.02 3.36 1.81
C VAL A 89 -20.19 4.02 1.10
N VAL A 90 -20.93 4.87 1.82
CA VAL A 90 -22.14 5.54 1.32
C VAL A 90 -21.96 7.05 1.46
N ALA A 91 -22.23 7.76 0.36
CA ALA A 91 -22.24 9.22 0.34
C ALA A 91 -23.52 9.69 -0.41
N GLY A 92 -24.50 10.19 0.32
CA GLY A 92 -25.80 10.55 -0.25
C GLY A 92 -26.48 9.37 -0.95
N PRO A 93 -26.82 9.48 -2.26
CA PRO A 93 -27.42 8.40 -3.03
C PRO A 93 -26.42 7.37 -3.57
N GLN A 94 -25.11 7.68 -3.52
CA GLN A 94 -24.06 6.84 -4.07
C GLN A 94 -23.51 5.88 -3.01
N ASN A 95 -23.12 4.70 -3.47
CA ASN A 95 -22.48 3.70 -2.60
C ASN A 95 -21.44 2.90 -3.39
N VAL A 96 -20.34 2.58 -2.71
CA VAL A 96 -19.21 1.83 -3.26
C VAL A 96 -18.78 0.76 -2.27
N ASN A 97 -18.59 -0.47 -2.75
CA ASN A 97 -17.99 -1.52 -1.93
C ASN A 97 -16.48 -1.50 -2.14
N THR A 98 -15.73 -1.17 -1.10
CA THR A 98 -14.29 -0.98 -1.21
C THR A 98 -13.55 -1.49 0.01
N ARG A 99 -12.23 -1.56 -0.14
CA ARG A 99 -11.34 -1.88 0.97
C ARG A 99 -11.14 -0.66 1.85
N ILE A 100 -11.34 -0.82 3.14
CA ILE A 100 -11.15 0.20 4.17
C ILE A 100 -9.89 -0.17 4.95
N LEU A 101 -8.93 0.74 5.01
CA LEU A 101 -7.70 0.59 5.77
C LEU A 101 -7.73 1.51 6.98
N GLY A 102 -7.65 0.95 8.18
CA GLY A 102 -7.32 1.70 9.38
C GLY A 102 -5.81 1.84 9.47
N VAL A 103 -5.30 3.06 9.49
CA VAL A 103 -3.86 3.34 9.43
C VAL A 103 -3.46 4.42 10.42
N THR A 104 -2.18 4.48 10.72
CA THR A 104 -1.55 5.56 11.50
C THR A 104 -0.93 6.60 10.57
N PRO A 105 -0.57 7.81 11.07
CA PRO A 105 0.07 8.84 10.27
C PRO A 105 1.35 8.40 9.55
N GLN A 106 2.11 7.52 10.17
CA GLN A 106 3.36 6.96 9.64
C GLN A 106 3.16 6.15 8.34
N TYR A 107 1.93 5.72 8.07
CA TYR A 107 1.60 4.96 6.88
C TYR A 107 1.93 5.72 5.58
N GLN A 108 1.75 7.05 5.58
CA GLN A 108 2.05 7.89 4.43
C GLN A 108 3.54 7.81 4.06
N ASP A 109 4.42 7.94 5.04
CA ASP A 109 5.87 7.92 4.84
C ASP A 109 6.38 6.51 4.52
N VAL A 110 5.93 5.51 5.28
CA VAL A 110 6.33 4.11 5.10
C VAL A 110 5.94 3.58 3.72
N ARG A 111 4.76 3.95 3.23
CA ARG A 111 4.22 3.49 1.94
C ARG A 111 4.47 4.46 0.80
N ASN A 112 5.12 5.59 1.07
CA ASN A 112 5.36 6.66 0.10
C ASN A 112 4.08 7.10 -0.62
N PHE A 113 2.97 7.21 0.13
CA PHE A 113 1.71 7.74 -0.38
C PHE A 113 1.62 9.23 -0.08
N HIS A 114 1.28 10.01 -1.11
CA HIS A 114 1.03 11.43 -0.96
C HIS A 114 -0.41 11.75 -1.34
N VAL A 115 -1.06 12.56 -0.51
CA VAL A 115 -2.41 13.07 -0.84
C VAL A 115 -2.30 14.12 -1.94
N ALA A 116 -3.22 14.07 -2.90
CA ALA A 116 -3.28 15.04 -3.99
C ALA A 116 -3.98 16.33 -3.56
N ALA A 117 -4.94 16.23 -2.66
CA ALA A 117 -5.71 17.34 -2.12
C ALA A 117 -6.06 17.09 -0.65
N GLY A 118 -6.08 18.15 0.16
CA GLY A 118 -6.31 18.05 1.60
C GLY A 118 -5.11 17.53 2.39
N ASP A 119 -5.39 17.03 3.59
CA ASP A 119 -4.39 16.55 4.53
C ASP A 119 -4.55 15.04 4.79
N PHE A 120 -3.45 14.36 5.08
CA PHE A 120 -3.50 12.99 5.57
C PHE A 120 -3.90 12.94 7.04
N ILE A 121 -4.19 11.74 7.55
CA ILE A 121 -4.54 11.52 8.96
C ILE A 121 -3.38 11.96 9.84
N SER A 122 -3.64 12.87 10.77
CA SER A 122 -2.65 13.37 11.74
C SER A 122 -2.68 12.59 13.04
N GLN A 123 -1.60 12.67 13.83
CA GLN A 123 -1.56 12.07 15.16
C GLN A 123 -2.68 12.63 16.07
N GLN A 124 -2.99 13.93 15.95
CA GLN A 124 -4.08 14.55 16.69
C GLN A 124 -5.44 13.90 16.34
N ASN A 125 -5.66 13.52 15.08
CA ASN A 125 -6.89 12.85 14.67
C ASN A 125 -6.99 11.45 15.28
N VAL A 126 -5.87 10.74 15.37
CA VAL A 126 -5.80 9.41 16.00
C VAL A 126 -6.09 9.52 17.51
N ASP A 127 -5.41 10.43 18.21
CA ASP A 127 -5.53 10.62 19.65
C ASP A 127 -6.95 11.08 20.05
N ALA A 128 -7.52 11.98 19.25
CA ALA A 128 -8.89 12.47 19.45
C ALA A 128 -9.96 11.50 18.94
N ARG A 129 -9.59 10.40 18.29
CA ARG A 129 -10.52 9.47 17.61
C ARG A 129 -11.48 10.20 16.68
N SER A 130 -10.93 11.15 15.92
CA SER A 130 -11.71 11.96 14.99
C SER A 130 -12.26 11.11 13.85
N LEU A 131 -13.49 11.39 13.43
CA LEU A 131 -14.14 10.74 12.30
C LEU A 131 -13.65 11.38 10.99
N VAL A 132 -12.45 11.00 10.56
CA VAL A 132 -11.80 11.49 9.33
C VAL A 132 -11.46 10.30 8.43
N ALA A 133 -11.48 10.53 7.13
CA ALA A 133 -11.10 9.54 6.15
C ALA A 133 -10.37 10.20 4.97
N VAL A 134 -9.41 9.49 4.41
CA VAL A 134 -8.74 9.85 3.16
C VAL A 134 -9.27 8.92 2.08
N LEU A 135 -9.82 9.47 1.02
CA LEU A 135 -10.42 8.71 -0.06
C LEU A 135 -9.39 8.49 -1.18
N GLY A 136 -9.35 7.28 -1.71
CA GLY A 136 -8.65 7.02 -2.96
C GLY A 136 -9.36 7.70 -4.13
N SER A 137 -8.62 8.13 -5.15
CA SER A 137 -9.15 8.89 -6.29
C SER A 137 -10.33 8.20 -6.98
N ASN A 138 -10.29 6.87 -7.13
CA ASN A 138 -11.39 6.12 -7.75
C ASN A 138 -12.67 6.18 -6.89
N VAL A 139 -12.52 6.01 -5.57
CA VAL A 139 -13.66 6.05 -4.63
C VAL A 139 -14.23 7.46 -4.56
N ALA A 140 -13.38 8.49 -4.54
CA ALA A 140 -13.80 9.88 -4.56
C ALA A 140 -14.61 10.21 -5.83
N ASN A 141 -14.10 9.80 -6.99
CA ASN A 141 -14.80 10.00 -8.26
C ASN A 141 -16.15 9.26 -8.32
N GLU A 142 -16.22 8.06 -7.77
CA GLU A 142 -17.44 7.24 -7.79
C GLU A 142 -18.50 7.74 -6.81
N LEU A 143 -18.10 8.29 -5.67
CA LEU A 143 -19.01 8.83 -4.66
C LEU A 143 -19.43 10.29 -4.92
N PHE A 144 -18.54 11.10 -5.49
CA PHE A 144 -18.74 12.54 -5.63
C PHE A 144 -18.71 13.02 -7.10
N GLY A 145 -18.55 12.11 -8.07
CA GLY A 145 -18.60 12.44 -9.49
C GLY A 145 -17.41 13.25 -10.01
N GLY A 146 -16.31 13.30 -9.26
CA GLY A 146 -15.12 14.09 -9.64
C GLY A 146 -15.30 15.59 -9.48
N GLU A 147 -16.31 16.05 -8.76
CA GLU A 147 -16.42 17.44 -8.30
C GLU A 147 -15.48 17.62 -7.09
N ASP A 148 -14.52 18.55 -7.26
CA ASP A 148 -13.62 19.03 -6.20
C ASP A 148 -14.39 19.88 -5.16
#